data_958a9536ba4d2d8895bfab30cf4f4462
#
_entry.id   958a9536ba4d2d8895bfab30cf4f4462
#
_cell.length_a   1.000
_cell.length_b   1.000
_cell.length_c   1.000
_cell.angle_alpha   90.00
_cell.angle_beta   90.00
_cell.angle_gamma   90.00
#
_symmetry.space_group_name_H-M   'P 1'
#
loop_
_entity.id
_entity.type
_entity.pdbx_description
1 polymer ?
#
loop_
_entity_poly.entity_id
_entity_poly.type
_entity_poly.pdbx_seq_one_letter_code
_entity_poly.pdbx_strand_id
1 'polypeptide(L)'
;MKTWKEISGWFEYPSFYAMCLKAVPENGTLIEIGSWRGRSTCCMGSLIKNSNKNVKFYSVDTWEGSDEEEHISFIEELKSKGKTLFDEFQENIKSCGVDDAIIPIQSTSILAAEQFEDN
;
A
#
# COMPACT_ATOMS: atom_id res chain seq x y z
N MET A 1 -5.43 -6.58 16.64
CA MET A 1 -4.85 -6.27 15.33
C MET A 1 -5.93 -6.33 14.26
N LYS A 2 -5.96 -5.35 13.37
CA LYS A 2 -6.96 -5.30 12.30
C LYS A 2 -6.58 -6.20 11.13
N THR A 3 -7.59 -6.58 10.34
CA THR A 3 -7.36 -7.22 9.03
C THR A 3 -7.49 -6.16 7.94
N TRP A 4 -6.99 -6.48 6.75
CA TRP A 4 -7.07 -5.54 5.62
C TRP A 4 -8.53 -5.20 5.27
N LYS A 5 -9.47 -6.10 5.56
CA LYS A 5 -10.90 -5.87 5.29
C LYS A 5 -11.49 -4.74 6.13
N GLU A 6 -10.86 -4.42 7.24
CA GLU A 6 -11.30 -3.34 8.13
C GLU A 6 -10.74 -1.98 7.73
N ILE A 7 -9.81 -1.94 6.76
CA ILE A 7 -9.28 -0.70 6.25
C ILE A 7 -10.23 -0.15 5.18
N SER A 8 -10.62 1.10 5.32
CA SER A 8 -11.48 1.76 4.33
C SER A 8 -10.77 1.87 2.98
N GLY A 9 -11.56 1.76 1.93
CA GLY A 9 -11.05 1.86 0.57
C GLY A 9 -11.75 0.87 -0.33
N TRP A 10 -11.33 0.85 -1.57
CA TRP A 10 -11.90 0.00 -2.58
C TRP A 10 -10.85 -0.98 -3.09
N PHE A 11 -11.14 -2.27 -3.00
CA PHE A 11 -10.23 -3.31 -3.45
C PHE A 11 -11.00 -4.63 -3.60
N GLU A 12 -11.00 -5.16 -4.80
CA GLU A 12 -11.77 -6.36 -5.15
C GLU A 12 -10.93 -7.50 -5.72
N TYR A 13 -9.60 -7.42 -5.64
CA TYR A 13 -8.72 -8.38 -6.31
C TYR A 13 -7.78 -9.16 -5.38
N PRO A 14 -8.23 -9.67 -4.21
CA PRO A 14 -7.31 -10.38 -3.33
C PRO A 14 -6.73 -11.64 -3.98
N SER A 15 -7.51 -12.33 -4.83
CA SER A 15 -7.03 -13.50 -5.56
C SER A 15 -5.91 -13.16 -6.54
N PHE A 16 -6.02 -11.99 -7.20
CA PHE A 16 -4.99 -11.52 -8.11
C PHE A 16 -3.69 -11.22 -7.35
N TYR A 17 -3.80 -10.60 -6.18
CA TYR A 17 -2.63 -10.32 -5.33
C TYR A 17 -1.97 -11.61 -4.85
N ALA A 18 -2.76 -12.61 -4.50
CA ALA A 18 -2.23 -13.93 -4.13
C ALA A 18 -1.47 -14.58 -5.30
N MET A 19 -2.00 -14.45 -6.51
CA MET A 19 -1.32 -14.94 -7.73
C MET A 19 0.01 -14.22 -7.96
N CYS A 20 0.05 -12.91 -7.78
CA CYS A 20 1.28 -12.13 -7.94
C CYS A 20 2.35 -12.60 -6.95
N LEU A 21 1.98 -12.81 -5.71
CA LEU A 21 2.91 -13.30 -4.70
C LEU A 21 3.42 -14.71 -5.05
N LYS A 22 2.54 -15.56 -5.55
CA LYS A 22 2.92 -16.92 -5.96
C LYS A 22 3.89 -16.90 -7.13
N ALA A 23 3.68 -15.96 -8.07
CA ALA A 23 4.49 -15.87 -9.29
C ALA A 23 5.86 -15.22 -9.07
N VAL A 24 5.99 -14.32 -8.10
CA VAL A 24 7.26 -13.65 -7.85
C VAL A 24 8.29 -14.66 -7.30
N PRO A 25 9.54 -14.64 -7.77
CA PRO A 25 10.54 -15.57 -7.24
C PRO A 25 10.97 -15.21 -5.83
N GLU A 26 11.54 -16.17 -5.11
CA GLU A 26 12.16 -15.92 -3.81
C GLU A 26 13.18 -14.80 -3.95
N ASN A 27 13.20 -13.88 -3.00
CA ASN A 27 14.01 -12.65 -3.03
C ASN A 27 13.65 -11.68 -4.15
N GLY A 28 12.47 -11.86 -4.76
CA GLY A 28 11.98 -10.96 -5.79
C GLY A 28 11.37 -9.70 -5.24
N THR A 29 10.81 -8.88 -6.12
CA THR A 29 10.27 -7.57 -5.79
C THR A 29 8.84 -7.44 -6.31
N LEU A 30 7.95 -6.95 -5.46
CA LEU A 30 6.60 -6.56 -5.82
C LEU A 30 6.46 -5.05 -5.66
N ILE A 31 5.75 -4.41 -6.57
CA ILE A 31 5.52 -2.96 -6.54
C ILE A 31 4.03 -2.71 -6.74
N GLU A 32 3.43 -2.00 -5.80
CA GLU A 32 2.05 -1.55 -5.91
C GLU A 32 2.05 -0.05 -6.22
N ILE A 33 1.30 0.35 -7.23
CA ILE A 33 1.13 1.76 -7.60
C ILE A 33 -0.28 2.19 -7.22
N GLY A 34 -0.38 3.24 -6.41
CA GLY A 34 -1.67 3.74 -5.95
C GLY A 34 -2.18 3.00 -4.72
N SER A 35 -1.69 3.36 -3.56
CA SER A 35 -1.96 2.62 -2.31
C SER A 35 -3.11 3.20 -1.50
N TRP A 36 -3.42 4.49 -1.70
CA TRP A 36 -4.48 5.21 -1.01
C TRP A 36 -4.38 5.05 0.51
N ARG A 37 -5.39 4.50 1.17
CA ARG A 37 -5.41 4.30 2.63
C ARG A 37 -4.76 2.99 3.07
N GLY A 38 -4.33 2.16 2.13
CA GLY A 38 -3.58 0.95 2.42
C GLY A 38 -4.39 -0.35 2.49
N ARG A 39 -5.65 -0.35 2.03
CA ARG A 39 -6.47 -1.57 2.05
C ARG A 39 -5.84 -2.72 1.26
N SER A 40 -5.51 -2.48 0.00
CA SER A 40 -4.85 -3.48 -0.85
C SER A 40 -3.43 -3.78 -0.37
N THR A 41 -2.75 -2.76 0.11
CA THR A 41 -1.39 -2.88 0.65
C THR A 41 -1.37 -3.82 1.86
N CYS A 42 -2.33 -3.66 2.77
CA CYS A 42 -2.45 -4.53 3.94
C CYS A 42 -2.78 -5.97 3.54
N CYS A 43 -3.57 -6.15 2.47
CA CYS A 43 -3.85 -7.48 1.94
C CYS A 43 -2.56 -8.16 1.48
N MET A 44 -1.76 -7.49 0.65
CA MET A 44 -0.50 -8.05 0.18
C MET A 44 0.48 -8.29 1.33
N GLY A 45 0.59 -7.34 2.26
CA GLY A 45 1.46 -7.49 3.42
C GLY A 45 1.11 -8.74 4.25
N SER A 46 -0.18 -8.97 4.45
CA SER A 46 -0.65 -10.16 5.16
C SER A 46 -0.32 -11.45 4.41
N LEU A 47 -0.51 -11.44 3.09
CA LEU A 47 -0.17 -12.59 2.26
C LEU A 47 1.33 -12.90 2.34
N ILE A 48 2.17 -11.89 2.28
CA ILE A 48 3.64 -12.05 2.38
C ILE A 48 4.02 -12.67 3.73
N LYS A 49 3.49 -12.12 4.81
CA LYS A 49 3.83 -12.61 6.16
C LYS A 49 3.38 -14.04 6.38
N ASN A 50 2.26 -14.45 5.79
CA ASN A 50 1.73 -15.80 5.94
C ASN A 50 2.40 -16.81 5.00
N SER A 51 3.12 -16.34 3.98
CA SER A 51 3.71 -17.21 2.96
C SER A 51 5.09 -17.75 3.33
N ASN A 52 5.77 -17.12 4.26
CA ASN A 52 7.19 -17.37 4.57
C ASN A 52 8.12 -17.08 3.39
N LYS A 53 7.62 -16.45 2.34
CA LYS A 53 8.42 -16.09 1.16
C LYS A 53 9.12 -14.76 1.42
N ASN A 54 10.39 -14.69 1.07
CA ASN A 54 11.16 -13.45 1.22
C ASN A 54 11.03 -12.62 -0.04
N VAL A 55 10.23 -11.56 0.01
CA VAL A 55 10.05 -10.62 -1.09
C VAL A 55 10.11 -9.20 -0.57
N LYS A 56 10.59 -8.29 -1.41
CA LYS A 56 10.52 -6.86 -1.13
C LYS A 56 9.23 -6.33 -1.72
N PHE A 57 8.42 -5.65 -0.92
CA PHE A 57 7.16 -5.09 -1.38
C PHE A 57 7.17 -3.58 -1.19
N TYR A 58 7.19 -2.87 -2.32
CA TYR A 58 7.15 -1.41 -2.36
C TYR A 58 5.74 -0.93 -2.63
N SER A 59 5.29 0.05 -1.86
CA SER A 59 3.99 0.66 -2.02
C SER A 59 4.20 2.12 -2.40
N VAL A 60 3.80 2.49 -3.60
CA VAL A 60 4.09 3.79 -4.22
C VAL A 60 2.81 4.62 -4.33
N ASP A 61 2.82 5.81 -3.76
CA ASP A 61 1.73 6.77 -3.89
C ASP A 61 2.27 8.16 -3.56
N THR A 62 1.63 9.19 -4.05
CA THR A 62 1.93 10.56 -3.60
C THR A 62 1.29 10.83 -2.24
N TRP A 63 0.22 10.11 -1.93
CA TRP A 63 -0.67 10.33 -0.79
C TRP A 63 -1.24 11.76 -0.77
N GLU A 64 -1.46 12.31 -1.96
CA GLU A 64 -2.11 13.61 -2.14
C GLU A 64 -3.58 13.46 -2.55
N GLY A 65 -3.99 12.24 -2.86
CA GLY A 65 -5.34 11.95 -3.33
C GLY A 65 -5.48 12.22 -4.83
N SER A 66 -6.71 12.47 -5.25
CA SER A 66 -7.04 12.75 -6.64
C SER A 66 -8.02 13.93 -6.70
N ASP A 67 -8.47 14.26 -7.92
CA ASP A 67 -9.48 15.30 -8.13
C ASP A 67 -10.90 14.82 -7.79
N GLU A 68 -11.06 13.56 -7.42
CA GLU A 68 -12.36 13.02 -7.01
C GLU A 68 -12.85 13.69 -5.74
N GLU A 69 -14.12 14.05 -5.72
CA GLU A 69 -14.75 14.77 -4.61
C GLU A 69 -14.61 14.05 -3.28
N GLU A 70 -14.76 12.73 -3.29
CA GLU A 70 -14.61 11.92 -2.08
C GLU A 70 -13.20 11.98 -1.51
N HIS A 71 -12.19 11.98 -2.38
CA HIS A 71 -10.78 12.09 -1.97
C HIS A 71 -10.49 13.46 -1.37
N ILE A 72 -10.99 14.52 -2.01
CA ILE A 72 -10.80 15.89 -1.53
C ILE A 72 -11.43 16.06 -0.14
N SER A 73 -12.66 15.61 0.02
CA SER A 73 -13.38 15.69 1.31
C SER A 73 -12.66 14.94 2.42
N PHE A 74 -12.17 13.74 2.11
CA PHE A 74 -11.46 12.94 3.10
C PHE A 74 -10.14 13.58 3.53
N ILE A 75 -9.39 14.13 2.58
CA ILE A 75 -8.12 14.79 2.87
C ILE A 75 -8.34 16.05 3.71
N GLU A 76 -9.40 16.81 3.43
CA GLU A 76 -9.77 17.97 4.24
C GLU A 76 -10.15 17.58 5.67
N GLU A 77 -10.84 16.46 5.82
CA GLU A 77 -11.17 15.93 7.14
C GLU A 77 -9.89 15.56 7.91
N LEU A 78 -8.94 14.90 7.25
CA LEU A 78 -7.65 14.57 7.87
C LEU A 78 -6.88 15.82 8.28
N LYS A 79 -6.85 16.84 7.42
CA LYS A 79 -6.18 18.11 7.73
C LYS A 79 -6.77 18.77 8.98
N SER A 80 -8.08 18.69 9.14
CA SER A 80 -8.75 19.26 10.34
C SER A 80 -8.30 18.56 11.61
N LYS A 81 -7.80 17.35 11.53
CA LYS A 81 -7.28 16.56 12.64
C LYS A 81 -5.74 16.64 12.75
N GLY A 82 -5.10 17.45 11.91
CA GLY A 82 -3.65 17.58 11.88
C GLY A 82 -2.93 16.39 11.27
N LYS A 83 -3.61 15.65 10.38
CA LYS A 83 -3.06 14.45 9.74
C LYS A 83 -2.96 14.61 8.23
N THR A 84 -2.01 13.85 7.64
CA THR A 84 -1.91 13.70 6.19
C THR A 84 -2.46 12.33 5.78
N LEU A 85 -2.70 12.15 4.49
CA LEU A 85 -3.11 10.85 3.97
C LEU A 85 -2.00 9.81 4.19
N PHE A 86 -0.74 10.22 4.10
CA PHE A 86 0.38 9.33 4.38
C PHE A 86 0.39 8.87 5.84
N ASP A 87 0.07 9.77 6.78
CA ASP A 87 -0.07 9.40 8.20
C ASP A 87 -1.15 8.33 8.39
N GLU A 88 -2.30 8.51 7.74
CA GLU A 88 -3.39 7.55 7.77
C GLU A 88 -2.96 6.19 7.21
N PHE A 89 -2.28 6.20 6.07
CA PHE A 89 -1.73 4.98 5.46
C PHE A 89 -0.79 4.26 6.44
N GLN A 90 0.15 4.98 7.03
CA GLN A 90 1.10 4.39 7.97
C GLN A 90 0.42 3.83 9.21
N GLU A 91 -0.57 4.51 9.74
CA GLU A 91 -1.36 4.00 10.87
C GLU A 91 -2.08 2.71 10.50
N ASN A 92 -2.64 2.65 9.29
CA ASN A 92 -3.37 1.48 8.83
C ASN A 92 -2.47 0.25 8.67
N ILE A 93 -1.30 0.40 8.06
CA ILE A 93 -0.39 -0.74 7.91
C ILE A 93 0.14 -1.23 9.26
N LYS A 94 0.33 -0.34 10.22
CA LYS A 94 0.70 -0.73 11.59
C LYS A 94 -0.44 -1.44 12.29
N SER A 95 -1.67 -0.97 12.14
CA SER A 95 -2.83 -1.58 12.79
C SER A 95 -3.09 -2.99 12.27
N CYS A 96 -2.69 -3.28 11.04
CA CYS A 96 -2.77 -4.63 10.45
C CYS A 96 -1.54 -5.49 10.77
N GLY A 97 -0.53 -4.93 11.43
CA GLY A 97 0.67 -5.66 11.80
C GLY A 97 1.56 -6.01 10.62
N VAL A 98 1.51 -5.25 9.53
CA VAL A 98 2.24 -5.54 8.29
C VAL A 98 3.26 -4.48 7.90
N ASP A 99 3.46 -3.47 8.74
CA ASP A 99 4.36 -2.36 8.43
C ASP A 99 5.80 -2.82 8.17
N ASP A 100 6.23 -3.91 8.79
CA ASP A 100 7.56 -4.47 8.58
C ASP A 100 7.71 -5.19 7.22
N ALA A 101 6.61 -5.49 6.54
CA ALA A 101 6.62 -6.15 5.23
C ALA A 101 6.49 -5.16 4.06
N ILE A 102 6.35 -3.87 4.34
CA ILE A 102 6.02 -2.87 3.33
C ILE A 102 7.06 -1.74 3.35
N ILE A 103 7.52 -1.36 2.17
CA ILE A 103 8.42 -0.21 2.00
C ILE A 103 7.64 0.88 1.26
N PRO A 104 7.16 1.92 1.97
CA PRO A 104 6.42 2.99 1.30
C PRO A 104 7.36 3.90 0.52
N ILE A 105 6.92 4.33 -0.65
CA ILE A 105 7.62 5.35 -1.44
C ILE A 105 6.63 6.47 -1.75
N GLN A 106 6.83 7.63 -1.13
CA GLN A 106 5.99 8.80 -1.36
C GLN A 106 6.48 9.54 -2.59
N SER A 107 5.92 9.20 -3.73
CA SER A 107 6.37 9.69 -5.02
C SER A 107 5.30 9.47 -6.09
N THR A 108 5.44 10.18 -7.22
CA THR A 108 4.68 9.83 -8.41
C THR A 108 5.20 8.52 -8.96
N SER A 109 4.38 7.83 -9.76
CA SER A 109 4.80 6.58 -10.39
C SER A 109 5.98 6.78 -11.34
N ILE A 110 6.04 7.94 -12.00
CA ILE A 110 7.13 8.26 -12.94
C ILE A 110 8.46 8.40 -12.19
N LEU A 111 8.48 9.18 -11.10
CA LEU A 111 9.69 9.36 -10.32
C LEU A 111 10.10 8.09 -9.59
N ALA A 112 9.13 7.31 -9.11
CA ALA A 112 9.42 6.04 -8.48
C ALA A 112 10.02 5.03 -9.45
N ALA A 113 9.57 5.02 -10.70
CA ALA A 113 10.10 4.13 -11.73
C ALA A 113 11.61 4.31 -11.93
N GLU A 114 12.13 5.52 -11.75
CA GLU A 114 13.55 5.81 -11.86
C GLU A 114 14.37 5.10 -10.77
N GLN A 115 13.76 4.74 -9.65
CA GLN A 115 14.41 4.02 -8.56
C GLN A 115 14.51 2.51 -8.82
N PHE A 116 13.73 2.01 -9.77
CA PHE A 116 13.67 0.59 -10.12
C PHE A 116 14.23 0.40 -11.54
N GLU A 117 15.49 0.76 -11.72
CA GLU A 117 16.14 0.58 -13.02
C GLU A 117 16.34 -0.89 -13.33
N ASP A 118 16.18 -1.23 -14.60
CA ASP A 118 16.47 -2.57 -15.08
C ASP A 118 17.97 -2.82 -15.03
N ASN A 119 18.34 -3.90 -14.41
CA ASN A 119 19.74 -4.34 -14.35
C ASN A 119 19.90 -5.66 -15.08
#